data_151092dfb4831a415629b0c9163e9075
#
_entry.id   151092dfb4831a415629b0c9163e9075
#
_cell.length_a   1.000
_cell.length_b   1.000
_cell.length_c   1.000
_cell.angle_alpha   90.00
_cell.angle_beta   90.00
_cell.angle_gamma   90.00
#
_symmetry.space_group_name_H-M   'P 1'
#
loop_
_entity.id
_entity.type
_entity.pdbx_description
1 polymer ?
#
loop_
_entity_poly.entity_id
_entity_poly.type
_entity_poly.pdbx_seq_one_letter_code
_entity_poly.pdbx_strand_id
1 'polypeptide(L)' 'MFEIGDYVLNATNGICKISEIVELDMSGDKQLKSYFLLRPVEEENDRVYIPVDLSLIH' A
#
# COMPACT_ATOMS: atom_id res chain seq x y z
N MET A 1 3.92 -2.83 -13.02
CA MET A 1 4.23 -2.05 -11.81
C MET A 1 3.05 -1.15 -11.47
N PHE A 2 2.70 -1.09 -10.20
CA PHE A 2 1.58 -0.24 -9.77
C PHE A 2 2.01 1.20 -9.64
N GLU A 3 1.09 2.10 -9.92
CA GLU A 3 1.34 3.54 -9.85
C GLU A 3 0.27 4.21 -9.00
N ILE A 4 0.58 5.42 -8.54
CA ILE A 4 -0.40 6.23 -7.81
C ILE A 4 -1.62 6.46 -8.71
N GLY A 5 -2.79 6.20 -8.15
CA GLY A 5 -4.05 6.29 -8.88
C GLY A 5 -4.57 4.96 -9.38
N ASP A 6 -3.74 3.92 -9.35
CA ASP A 6 -4.18 2.59 -9.77
C ASP A 6 -5.09 1.98 -8.71
N TYR A 7 -5.94 1.07 -9.18
CA TYR A 7 -6.82 0.30 -8.29
C TYR A 7 -6.26 -1.11 -8.16
N VAL A 8 -6.28 -1.62 -6.94
CA VAL A 8 -5.82 -2.98 -6.66
C VAL A 8 -6.87 -3.69 -5.82
N LEU A 9 -6.93 -4.99 -5.94
CA LEU A 9 -7.84 -5.80 -5.15
C LEU A 9 -7.11 -6.32 -3.92
N ASN A 10 -7.63 -5.95 -2.75
CA ASN A 10 -7.09 -6.43 -1.48
C ASN A 10 -8.05 -7.45 -0.92
N ALA A 11 -7.57 -8.62 -0.52
CA ALA A 11 -8.42 -9.72 -0.05
C ALA A 11 -9.25 -9.33 1.17
N THR A 12 -8.73 -8.46 2.02
CA THR A 12 -9.40 -8.06 3.25
C THR A 12 -10.35 -6.88 3.05
N ASN A 13 -9.93 -5.90 2.25
CA ASN A 13 -10.63 -4.61 2.15
C ASN A 13 -11.30 -4.39 0.80
N GLY A 14 -11.22 -5.35 -0.11
CA GLY A 14 -11.80 -5.21 -1.42
C GLY A 14 -10.99 -4.31 -2.33
N ILE A 15 -11.67 -3.49 -3.13
CA ILE A 15 -10.99 -2.61 -4.08
C ILE A 15 -10.40 -1.41 -3.35
N CYS A 16 -9.12 -1.21 -3.54
CA CYS A 16 -8.40 -0.08 -2.94
C CYS A 16 -7.72 0.73 -4.03
N LYS A 17 -7.57 2.02 -3.77
CA LYS A 17 -6.84 2.91 -4.66
C LYS A 17 -5.48 3.22 -4.06
N ILE A 18 -4.44 3.17 -4.88
CA ILE A 18 -3.11 3.57 -4.45
C ILE A 18 -3.08 5.08 -4.35
N SER A 19 -2.99 5.57 -3.12
CA SER A 19 -3.03 7.00 -2.86
C SER A 19 -1.64 7.62 -2.90
N GLU A 20 -0.67 6.95 -2.30
CA GLU A 20 0.69 7.46 -2.23
C GLU A 20 1.68 6.31 -2.10
N ILE A 21 2.94 6.62 -2.35
CA ILE A 21 4.05 5.73 -2.02
C ILE A 21 4.80 6.41 -0.90
N VAL A 22 4.93 5.73 0.24
CA VAL A 22 5.53 6.31 1.43
C VAL A 22 6.71 5.47 1.87
N GLU A 23 7.62 6.08 2.62
CA GLU A 23 8.74 5.37 3.21
C GLU A 23 8.53 5.29 4.72
N LEU A 24 8.55 4.08 5.25
CA LEU A 24 8.28 3.84 6.65
C LEU A 24 9.33 2.91 7.25
N ASP A 25 9.58 3.09 8.53
CA ASP A 25 10.43 2.21 9.32
C ASP A 25 9.54 1.39 10.26
N MET A 26 8.96 0.34 9.72
CA MET A 26 8.03 -0.49 10.48
C MET A 26 8.71 -1.41 11.48
N SER A 27 9.95 -1.77 11.21
CA SER A 27 10.66 -2.74 12.06
C SER A 27 11.51 -2.08 13.15
N GLY A 28 11.67 -0.77 13.10
CA GLY A 28 12.44 -0.05 14.10
C GLY A 28 13.94 -0.23 14.00
N ASP A 29 14.43 -0.76 12.90
CA ASP A 29 15.85 -1.00 12.69
C ASP A 29 16.54 0.11 11.90
N LYS A 30 15.88 1.24 11.80
CA LYS A 30 16.39 2.44 11.12
C LYS A 30 16.57 2.26 9.61
N GLN A 31 15.88 1.30 9.03
CA GLN A 31 15.89 1.09 7.59
C GLN A 31 14.52 1.45 7.02
N LEU A 32 14.49 2.49 6.21
CA LEU A 32 13.26 2.90 5.56
C LEU A 32 12.94 1.96 4.40
N LYS A 33 11.70 1.56 4.30
CA LYS A 33 11.21 0.74 3.20
C LYS A 33 10.04 1.45 2.54
N SER A 34 9.91 1.24 1.26
CA SER A 34 8.81 1.84 0.50
C SER A 34 7.55 1.00 0.63
N TYR A 35 6.44 1.67 0.87
CA TYR A 35 5.13 1.04 0.98
C TYR A 35 4.14 1.78 0.11
N PHE A 36 3.20 1.04 -0.47
CA PHE A 36 2.04 1.67 -1.09
C PHE A 36 1.01 1.97 -0.02
N LEU A 37 0.53 3.20 0.00
CA LEU A 37 -0.60 3.59 0.84
C LEU A 37 -1.87 3.38 0.02
N LEU A 38 -2.68 2.42 0.45
CA LEU A 38 -3.93 2.10 -0.22
C LEU A 38 -5.09 2.64 0.61
N ARG A 39 -6.10 3.13 -0.09
CA ARG A 39 -7.34 3.55 0.55
C ARG A 39 -8.48 2.75 -0.04
N PRO A 40 -9.21 1.96 0.77
CA PRO A 40 -10.39 1.25 0.29
C PRO A 40 -11.41 2.22 -0.28
N VAL A 41 -11.99 1.85 -1.41
CA VAL A 41 -12.93 2.74 -2.10
C VAL A 41 -14.16 3.01 -1.25
N GLU A 42 -14.61 2.02 -0.49
CA GLU A 42 -15.81 2.15 0.34
C GLU A 42 -15.53 2.66 1.74
N GLU A 43 -14.26 2.67 2.16
CA GLU A 43 -13.87 3.08 3.52
C GLU A 43 -12.75 4.09 3.43
N GLU A 44 -13.06 5.31 3.06
CA GLU A 44 -12.05 6.34 2.84
C GLU A 44 -11.19 6.65 4.06
N ASN A 45 -11.70 6.35 5.26
CA ASN A 45 -10.96 6.59 6.50
C ASN A 45 -9.97 5.50 6.82
N ASP A 46 -10.06 4.36 6.17
CA ASP A 46 -9.13 3.27 6.40
C ASP A 46 -7.88 3.44 5.55
N ARG A 47 -6.79 2.86 6.02
CA ARG A 47 -5.51 2.89 5.32
C ARG A 47 -4.89 1.53 5.39
N VAL A 48 -4.32 1.10 4.26
CA VAL A 48 -3.61 -0.17 4.17
C VAL A 48 -2.23 0.11 3.63
N TYR A 49 -1.20 -0.42 4.28
CA TYR A 49 0.18 -0.28 3.82
C TYR A 49 0.66 -1.63 3.31
N ILE A 50 1.13 -1.65 2.08
CA ILE A 50 1.66 -2.87 1.48
C ILE A 50 3.09 -2.60 1.02
N PRO A 51 4.06 -3.43 1.44
CA PRO A 51 5.44 -3.25 0.99
C PRO A 51 5.53 -3.32 -0.53
N VAL A 52 6.25 -2.39 -1.11
CA VAL A 52 6.45 -2.37 -2.56
C VAL A 52 7.11 -3.67 -3.02
N ASP A 53 8.02 -4.20 -2.21
CA ASP A 53 8.71 -5.44 -2.54
C ASP A 53 7.77 -6.62 -2.71
N LEU A 54 6.73 -6.70 -1.86
CA LEU A 54 5.77 -7.79 -1.97
C LEU A 54 4.97 -7.73 -3.27
N SER A 55 4.71 -6.54 -3.77
CA SER A 55 3.94 -6.39 -5.00
C SER A 55 4.72 -6.83 -6.22
N LEU A 56 6.01 -7.03 -6.09
CA LEU A 56 6.88 -7.49 -7.17
C LEU A 56 7.06 -9.00 -7.20
N ILE A 57 6.54 -9.69 -6.20
CA ILE A 57 6.69 -11.15 -6.08
C ILE A 57 5.50 -11.84 -6.68
N HIS A 58 5.69 -12.47 -7.80
CA HIS A 58 4.66 -13.33 -8.42
C HIS A 58 5.15 -13.94 -9.70
#